data_8857f8d633448f0899df0ce92b5f8a91
#
_entry.id   8857f8d633448f0899df0ce92b5f8a91
#
_cell.length_a   1.000
_cell.length_b   1.000
_cell.length_c   1.000
_cell.angle_alpha   90.00
_cell.angle_beta   90.00
_cell.angle_gamma   90.00
#
_symmetry.space_group_name_H-M   'P 1'
#
loop_
_entity.id
_entity.type
_entity.pdbx_description
1 polymer ?
#
loop_
_entity_poly.entity_id
_entity_poly.type
_entity_poly.pdbx_seq_one_letter_code
_entity_poly.pdbx_strand_id
1 'polypeptide(L)'
;IEMAKKSVIYTYLYNGIDGLNDNKPLLGSKPSAGAAQYVGQLLGTTRYANYIRSCTIADKTNKTAAKDIQVFATIDLYTESLERDLVNNGIIGRNAADIALSETQEMIAMPTVMVVPFRKSGQSYEEAIRDNSDMRMAISKVNEGFIKQGVETKDLLTSLNNANTYQVRMGDGMSLDDAILINSGADVSVSVDINQDVNDGGVRVSLTLQAIEIATGNTLATKSEISGRKRTTADVLCGVMAQAMVGDFMKQISTRMATKISTGQSVAVRFTIDPGSAINMDTEINNIMPLSDILVSWVKRHAKNGKYHTQGRTSTLLAFSDIFVHNSMED
;
A
#
# COMPACT_ATOMS: atom_id res chain seq x y z
N ILE A 1 35.09 2.30 5.66
CA ILE A 1 33.63 2.25 5.65
C ILE A 1 33.06 3.19 4.60
N GLU A 2 33.45 4.46 4.55
CA GLU A 2 32.99 5.41 3.53
C GLU A 2 33.31 4.96 2.12
N MET A 3 34.54 4.50 1.87
CA MET A 3 34.93 3.94 0.56
C MET A 3 34.03 2.74 0.19
N ALA A 4 33.73 1.85 1.12
CA ALA A 4 32.86 0.70 0.85
C ALA A 4 31.44 1.15 0.44
N LYS A 5 30.85 2.14 1.13
CA LYS A 5 29.54 2.71 0.78
C LYS A 5 29.54 3.33 -0.61
N LYS A 6 30.56 4.10 -0.95
CA LYS A 6 30.74 4.68 -2.29
C LYS A 6 30.93 3.61 -3.37
N SER A 7 31.71 2.57 -3.04
CA SER A 7 31.99 1.45 -3.94
C SER A 7 30.72 0.66 -4.29
N VAL A 8 29.84 0.40 -3.31
CA VAL A 8 28.58 -0.33 -3.56
C VAL A 8 27.67 0.48 -4.49
N ILE A 9 27.52 1.79 -4.28
CA ILE A 9 26.75 2.66 -5.18
C ILE A 9 27.39 2.66 -6.57
N TYR A 10 28.70 2.81 -6.67
CA TYR A 10 29.41 2.76 -7.94
C TYR A 10 29.18 1.43 -8.67
N THR A 11 29.28 0.31 -7.94
CA THR A 11 29.02 -1.04 -8.51
C THR A 11 27.61 -1.15 -9.03
N TYR A 12 26.60 -0.69 -8.27
CA TYR A 12 25.21 -0.71 -8.71
C TYR A 12 24.99 0.08 -10.01
N LEU A 13 25.64 1.26 -10.11
CA LEU A 13 25.48 2.13 -11.26
C LEU A 13 26.19 1.63 -12.52
N TYR A 14 27.39 1.06 -12.39
CA TYR A 14 28.26 0.77 -13.52
C TYR A 14 28.59 -0.71 -13.77
N ASN A 15 28.52 -1.56 -12.78
CA ASN A 15 28.91 -2.97 -12.89
C ASN A 15 27.72 -3.92 -12.77
N GLY A 16 26.63 -3.50 -12.11
CA GLY A 16 25.53 -4.36 -11.71
C GLY A 16 25.80 -5.08 -10.38
N ILE A 17 24.75 -5.47 -9.70
CA ILE A 17 24.76 -6.26 -8.47
C ILE A 17 23.81 -7.44 -8.66
N ASP A 18 24.24 -8.64 -8.29
CA ASP A 18 23.43 -9.86 -8.38
C ASP A 18 22.11 -9.69 -7.60
N GLY A 19 20.99 -9.99 -8.26
CA GLY A 19 19.66 -9.85 -7.70
C GLY A 19 19.05 -8.44 -7.79
N LEU A 20 19.76 -7.44 -8.32
CA LEU A 20 19.25 -6.10 -8.58
C LEU A 20 19.31 -5.76 -10.08
N ASN A 21 18.26 -5.13 -10.60
CA ASN A 21 18.17 -4.69 -12.01
C ASN A 21 18.57 -5.79 -13.03
N ASP A 22 18.07 -7.02 -12.84
CA ASP A 22 18.43 -8.20 -13.67
C ASP A 22 19.94 -8.43 -13.79
N ASN A 23 20.69 -8.12 -12.75
CA ASN A 23 22.16 -8.19 -12.69
C ASN A 23 22.87 -7.24 -13.67
N LYS A 24 22.16 -6.24 -14.19
CA LYS A 24 22.71 -5.26 -15.15
C LYS A 24 23.07 -3.96 -14.45
N PRO A 25 24.11 -3.26 -14.91
CA PRO A 25 24.42 -1.92 -14.44
C PRO A 25 23.33 -0.93 -14.85
N LEU A 26 22.97 -0.04 -13.93
CA LEU A 26 21.89 0.93 -14.15
C LEU A 26 22.25 1.98 -15.23
N LEU A 27 23.52 2.41 -15.30
CA LEU A 27 24.00 3.41 -16.28
C LEU A 27 24.73 2.79 -17.49
N GLY A 28 24.92 1.47 -17.47
CA GLY A 28 25.68 0.77 -18.50
C GLY A 28 27.19 1.06 -18.47
N SER A 29 27.96 0.36 -19.31
CA SER A 29 29.43 0.42 -19.33
C SER A 29 30.01 1.71 -19.94
N LYS A 30 29.19 2.50 -20.65
CA LYS A 30 29.59 3.79 -21.26
C LYS A 30 28.55 4.87 -20.95
N PRO A 31 28.58 5.44 -19.74
CA PRO A 31 27.65 6.48 -19.37
C PRO A 31 27.88 7.77 -20.19
N SER A 32 26.83 8.58 -20.35
CA SER A 32 26.95 9.91 -20.93
C SER A 32 27.85 10.82 -20.09
N ALA A 33 28.41 11.87 -20.68
CA ALA A 33 29.21 12.84 -19.93
C ALA A 33 28.44 13.45 -18.76
N GLY A 34 27.14 13.71 -18.91
CA GLY A 34 26.27 14.20 -17.85
C GLY A 34 26.12 13.18 -16.69
N ALA A 35 25.98 11.89 -17.04
CA ALA A 35 25.92 10.83 -16.03
C ALA A 35 27.23 10.71 -15.23
N ALA A 36 28.38 10.76 -15.92
CA ALA A 36 29.68 10.72 -15.26
C ALA A 36 29.88 11.92 -14.33
N GLN A 37 29.50 13.12 -14.76
CA GLN A 37 29.57 14.33 -13.93
C GLN A 37 28.66 14.23 -12.70
N TYR A 38 27.42 13.78 -12.87
CA TYR A 38 26.47 13.60 -11.77
C TYR A 38 26.99 12.60 -10.73
N VAL A 39 27.45 11.43 -11.17
CA VAL A 39 27.99 10.39 -10.26
C VAL A 39 29.25 10.89 -9.56
N GLY A 40 30.10 11.65 -10.25
CA GLY A 40 31.28 12.31 -9.67
C GLY A 40 30.88 13.25 -8.51
N GLN A 41 29.83 14.07 -8.71
CA GLN A 41 29.31 14.95 -7.66
C GLN A 41 28.66 14.16 -6.52
N LEU A 42 27.87 13.13 -6.85
CA LEU A 42 27.22 12.26 -5.86
C LEU A 42 28.22 11.61 -4.93
N LEU A 43 29.25 10.97 -5.48
CA LEU A 43 30.27 10.24 -4.70
C LEU A 43 31.37 11.16 -4.14
N GLY A 44 31.57 12.33 -4.74
CA GLY A 44 32.53 13.34 -4.27
C GLY A 44 32.06 14.14 -3.05
N THR A 45 30.77 14.14 -2.76
CA THR A 45 30.14 14.82 -1.62
C THR A 45 29.61 13.81 -0.60
N THR A 46 28.87 14.27 0.40
CA THR A 46 28.15 13.42 1.38
C THR A 46 26.78 12.94 0.90
N ARG A 47 26.33 13.37 -0.30
CA ARG A 47 25.00 13.02 -0.86
C ARG A 47 24.80 11.51 -0.98
N TYR A 48 25.86 10.72 -1.28
CA TYR A 48 25.76 9.27 -1.36
C TYR A 48 25.18 8.62 -0.09
N ALA A 49 25.37 9.25 1.08
CA ALA A 49 24.88 8.71 2.34
C ALA A 49 23.35 8.65 2.42
N ASN A 50 22.65 9.48 1.66
CA ASN A 50 21.19 9.49 1.59
C ASN A 50 20.61 8.21 0.95
N TYR A 51 21.43 7.47 0.21
CA TYR A 51 21.05 6.23 -0.46
C TYR A 51 21.52 4.97 0.25
N ILE A 52 22.14 5.12 1.43
CA ILE A 52 22.53 3.99 2.28
C ILE A 52 21.46 3.76 3.33
N ARG A 53 20.79 2.61 3.25
CA ARG A 53 19.79 2.18 4.23
C ARG A 53 20.43 1.69 5.53
N SER A 54 21.40 0.81 5.38
CA SER A 54 22.15 0.26 6.51
C SER A 54 23.60 -0.09 6.11
N CYS A 55 24.47 -0.15 7.10
CA CYS A 55 25.85 -0.62 6.92
C CYS A 55 26.26 -1.38 8.17
N THR A 56 26.36 -2.69 8.06
CA THR A 56 26.78 -3.58 9.16
C THR A 56 28.16 -4.14 8.85
N ILE A 57 29.09 -4.00 9.77
CA ILE A 57 30.45 -4.54 9.66
C ILE A 57 30.45 -5.96 10.22
N ALA A 58 30.93 -6.93 9.46
CA ALA A 58 31.15 -8.28 9.96
C ALA A 58 32.30 -8.30 10.95
N ASP A 59 32.15 -9.07 12.03
CA ASP A 59 33.18 -9.17 13.10
C ASP A 59 34.53 -9.77 12.66
N LYS A 60 34.62 -10.28 11.42
CA LYS A 60 35.84 -10.86 10.88
C LYS A 60 36.67 -9.81 10.13
N THR A 61 37.69 -9.30 10.78
CA THR A 61 38.74 -8.52 10.14
C THR A 61 39.96 -9.42 9.87
N ASN A 62 40.36 -9.53 8.59
CA ASN A 62 41.61 -10.22 8.25
C ASN A 62 42.73 -9.18 8.11
N LYS A 63 43.86 -9.42 8.80
CA LYS A 63 45.08 -8.63 8.58
C LYS A 63 45.79 -9.22 7.35
N THR A 64 46.07 -8.42 6.36
CA THR A 64 46.86 -8.81 5.20
C THR A 64 48.34 -8.75 5.52
N ALA A 65 49.19 -9.43 4.74
CA ALA A 65 50.65 -9.39 4.88
C ALA A 65 51.23 -7.97 4.76
N ALA A 66 50.51 -7.05 4.15
CA ALA A 66 50.90 -5.62 4.01
C ALA A 66 50.50 -4.75 5.21
N LYS A 67 50.05 -5.33 6.33
CA LYS A 67 49.49 -4.64 7.52
C LYS A 67 48.15 -3.90 7.28
N ASP A 68 47.52 -4.07 6.13
CA ASP A 68 46.21 -3.52 5.87
C ASP A 68 45.11 -4.35 6.57
N ILE A 69 44.04 -3.70 6.98
CA ILE A 69 42.90 -4.35 7.61
C ILE A 69 41.81 -4.50 6.52
N GLN A 70 41.52 -5.75 6.19
CA GLN A 70 40.39 -6.07 5.33
C GLN A 70 39.10 -6.14 6.16
N VAL A 71 38.12 -5.32 5.81
CA VAL A 71 36.81 -5.24 6.50
C VAL A 71 35.73 -5.74 5.57
N PHE A 72 34.92 -6.66 6.06
CA PHE A 72 33.73 -7.11 5.37
C PHE A 72 32.52 -6.34 5.91
N ALA A 73 31.74 -5.73 5.02
CA ALA A 73 30.54 -5.00 5.40
C ALA A 73 29.37 -5.42 4.51
N THR A 74 28.20 -5.58 5.12
CA THR A 74 26.91 -5.69 4.42
C THR A 74 26.30 -4.29 4.35
N ILE A 75 25.97 -3.85 3.14
CA ILE A 75 25.45 -2.51 2.89
C ILE A 75 24.14 -2.64 2.11
N ASP A 76 23.06 -2.12 2.68
CA ASP A 76 21.76 -2.06 2.03
C ASP A 76 21.57 -0.68 1.39
N LEU A 77 21.07 -0.65 0.16
CA LEU A 77 20.82 0.57 -0.58
C LEU A 77 19.33 0.90 -0.67
N TYR A 78 19.02 2.19 -0.68
CA TYR A 78 17.74 2.72 -1.16
C TYR A 78 17.79 2.86 -2.69
N THR A 79 17.73 1.74 -3.43
CA THR A 79 17.86 1.71 -4.89
C THR A 79 16.81 2.58 -5.57
N GLU A 80 15.55 2.49 -5.16
CA GLU A 80 14.45 3.28 -5.74
C GLU A 80 14.65 4.80 -5.56
N SER A 81 15.19 5.23 -4.41
CA SER A 81 15.47 6.65 -4.16
C SER A 81 16.61 7.15 -5.02
N LEU A 82 17.63 6.32 -5.25
CA LEU A 82 18.75 6.62 -6.12
C LEU A 82 18.30 6.69 -7.59
N GLU A 83 17.51 5.71 -8.05
CA GLU A 83 16.96 5.68 -9.40
C GLU A 83 16.07 6.88 -9.69
N ARG A 84 15.21 7.26 -8.75
CA ARG A 84 14.35 8.44 -8.86
C ARG A 84 15.18 9.73 -8.97
N ASP A 85 16.24 9.87 -8.20
CA ASP A 85 17.14 11.03 -8.29
C ASP A 85 17.83 11.09 -9.64
N LEU A 86 18.27 9.94 -10.19
CA LEU A 86 18.85 9.84 -11.53
C LEU A 86 17.84 10.22 -12.63
N VAL A 87 16.59 9.79 -12.51
CA VAL A 87 15.51 10.18 -13.42
C VAL A 87 15.24 11.68 -13.35
N ASN A 88 15.10 12.23 -12.14
CA ASN A 88 14.83 13.65 -11.92
C ASN A 88 15.96 14.57 -12.45
N ASN A 89 17.18 14.07 -12.49
CA ASN A 89 18.31 14.77 -13.05
C ASN A 89 18.56 14.45 -14.55
N GLY A 90 17.66 13.70 -15.19
CA GLY A 90 17.76 13.36 -16.61
C GLY A 90 18.93 12.44 -16.97
N ILE A 91 19.46 11.70 -16.01
CA ILE A 91 20.60 10.78 -16.18
C ILE A 91 20.15 9.45 -16.79
N ILE A 92 19.00 8.93 -16.36
CA ILE A 92 18.34 7.77 -16.95
C ILE A 92 16.96 8.14 -17.44
N GLY A 93 16.54 7.51 -18.56
CA GLY A 93 15.19 7.68 -19.09
C GLY A 93 14.17 6.91 -18.28
N ARG A 94 12.95 7.44 -18.16
CA ARG A 94 11.80 6.67 -17.68
C ARG A 94 11.40 5.65 -18.73
N ASN A 95 11.11 4.43 -18.34
CA ASN A 95 10.45 3.47 -19.22
C ASN A 95 9.05 4.00 -19.58
N ALA A 96 8.56 3.72 -20.80
CA ALA A 96 7.23 4.17 -21.22
C ALA A 96 6.11 3.69 -20.27
N ALA A 97 6.26 2.49 -19.71
CA ALA A 97 5.35 1.97 -18.69
C ALA A 97 5.41 2.75 -17.36
N ASP A 98 6.62 3.15 -16.93
CA ASP A 98 6.83 3.95 -15.72
C ASP A 98 6.34 5.39 -15.91
N ILE A 99 6.48 5.95 -17.11
CA ILE A 99 5.94 7.27 -17.47
C ILE A 99 4.42 7.25 -17.42
N ALA A 100 3.79 6.28 -18.09
CA ALA A 100 2.34 6.12 -18.08
C ALA A 100 1.79 5.89 -16.66
N LEU A 101 2.49 5.09 -15.85
CA LEU A 101 2.11 4.84 -14.45
C LEU A 101 2.29 6.09 -13.58
N SER A 102 3.39 6.86 -13.76
CA SER A 102 3.64 8.09 -12.99
C SER A 102 2.67 9.21 -13.38
N GLU A 103 2.39 9.40 -14.68
CA GLU A 103 1.38 10.37 -15.15
C GLU A 103 -0.01 10.01 -14.61
N THR A 104 -0.37 8.72 -14.62
CA THR A 104 -1.63 8.25 -14.03
C THR A 104 -1.65 8.45 -12.52
N GLN A 105 -0.53 8.26 -11.81
CA GLN A 105 -0.42 8.50 -10.37
C GLN A 105 -0.49 9.99 -10.01
N GLU A 106 0.07 10.88 -10.84
CA GLU A 106 -0.02 12.33 -10.65
C GLU A 106 -1.44 12.87 -10.94
N MET A 107 -2.19 12.21 -11.83
CA MET A 107 -3.58 12.55 -12.14
C MET A 107 -4.58 12.02 -11.11
N ILE A 108 -4.19 11.03 -10.31
CA ILE A 108 -5.04 10.47 -9.25
C ILE A 108 -4.83 11.31 -7.99
N ALA A 109 -5.87 11.99 -7.54
CA ALA A 109 -5.87 12.57 -6.20
C ALA A 109 -5.47 11.48 -5.19
N MET A 110 -4.55 11.81 -4.27
CA MET A 110 -4.19 10.86 -3.21
C MET A 110 -5.45 10.43 -2.48
N PRO A 111 -5.65 9.12 -2.24
CA PRO A 111 -6.85 8.66 -1.57
C PRO A 111 -6.94 9.23 -0.17
N THR A 112 -8.14 9.57 0.25
CA THR A 112 -8.42 9.93 1.65
C THR A 112 -8.39 8.66 2.50
N VAL A 113 -7.66 8.69 3.60
CA VAL A 113 -7.41 7.53 4.46
C VAL A 113 -8.11 7.67 5.80
N MET A 114 -8.72 6.61 6.31
CA MET A 114 -9.11 6.46 7.72
C MET A 114 -8.28 5.38 8.37
N VAL A 115 -7.54 5.75 9.42
CA VAL A 115 -6.76 4.77 10.21
C VAL A 115 -7.64 4.21 11.31
N VAL A 116 -7.77 2.87 11.33
CA VAL A 116 -8.64 2.12 12.25
C VAL A 116 -7.84 1.06 13.00
N PRO A 117 -8.29 0.60 14.19
CA PRO A 117 -7.65 -0.52 14.85
C PRO A 117 -7.90 -1.83 14.11
N PHE A 118 -6.94 -2.74 14.15
CA PHE A 118 -7.23 -4.14 13.84
C PHE A 118 -8.23 -4.69 14.88
N ARG A 119 -9.24 -5.40 14.40
CA ARG A 119 -10.31 -5.96 15.22
C ARG A 119 -10.27 -7.49 15.23
N LYS A 120 -10.55 -8.06 16.40
CA LYS A 120 -10.90 -9.48 16.48
C LYS A 120 -12.33 -9.69 15.98
N SER A 121 -12.65 -10.92 15.58
CA SER A 121 -14.01 -11.24 15.12
C SER A 121 -15.04 -10.89 16.21
N GLY A 122 -16.07 -10.14 15.84
CA GLY A 122 -17.12 -9.67 16.74
C GLY A 122 -16.78 -8.46 17.62
N GLN A 123 -15.59 -7.90 17.51
CA GLN A 123 -15.16 -6.71 18.26
C GLN A 123 -15.47 -5.45 17.45
N SER A 124 -16.02 -4.41 18.07
CA SER A 124 -16.19 -3.09 17.45
C SER A 124 -14.91 -2.25 17.50
N TYR A 125 -14.83 -1.19 16.66
CA TYR A 125 -13.72 -0.22 16.72
C TYR A 125 -13.64 0.45 18.09
N GLU A 126 -14.78 0.81 18.67
CA GLU A 126 -14.82 1.43 19.99
C GLU A 126 -14.22 0.52 21.06
N GLU A 127 -14.59 -0.76 21.08
CA GLU A 127 -14.04 -1.75 22.01
C GLU A 127 -12.54 -1.99 21.81
N ALA A 128 -12.08 -1.96 20.56
CA ALA A 128 -10.67 -2.17 20.25
C ALA A 128 -9.76 -1.03 20.77
N ILE A 129 -10.28 0.19 20.91
CA ILE A 129 -9.52 1.36 21.36
C ILE A 129 -9.82 1.80 22.80
N ARG A 130 -10.99 1.47 23.36
CA ARG A 130 -11.47 2.00 24.65
C ARG A 130 -10.42 1.89 25.76
N ASP A 131 -9.91 0.70 26.01
CA ASP A 131 -8.97 0.42 27.08
C ASP A 131 -7.56 0.06 26.58
N ASN A 132 -7.27 0.37 25.31
CA ASN A 132 -6.00 0.05 24.66
C ASN A 132 -5.23 1.32 24.30
N SER A 133 -4.40 1.79 25.25
CA SER A 133 -3.56 2.99 25.06
C SER A 133 -2.56 2.85 23.91
N ASP A 134 -2.02 1.63 23.75
CA ASP A 134 -1.01 1.35 22.71
C ASP A 134 -1.62 1.43 21.32
N MET A 135 -2.85 0.91 21.17
CA MET A 135 -3.59 1.00 19.91
C MET A 135 -3.93 2.45 19.56
N ARG A 136 -4.41 3.25 20.54
CA ARG A 136 -4.67 4.68 20.30
C ARG A 136 -3.41 5.43 19.91
N MET A 137 -2.30 5.15 20.59
CA MET A 137 -1.00 5.71 20.27
C MET A 137 -0.53 5.30 18.87
N ALA A 138 -0.66 4.01 18.51
CA ALA A 138 -0.28 3.51 17.19
C ALA A 138 -1.10 4.17 16.07
N ILE A 139 -2.42 4.28 16.22
CA ILE A 139 -3.31 4.99 15.28
C ILE A 139 -2.87 6.44 15.11
N SER A 140 -2.60 7.14 16.22
CA SER A 140 -2.14 8.53 16.19
C SER A 140 -0.80 8.67 15.44
N LYS A 141 0.16 7.77 15.68
CA LYS A 141 1.47 7.81 15.03
C LYS A 141 1.41 7.47 13.54
N VAL A 142 0.53 6.55 13.17
CA VAL A 142 0.29 6.20 11.76
C VAL A 142 -0.41 7.35 11.03
N ASN A 143 -1.43 7.99 11.64
CA ASN A 143 -2.06 9.21 11.12
C ASN A 143 -1.03 10.33 10.92
N GLU A 144 -0.17 10.59 11.92
CA GLU A 144 0.91 11.56 11.80
C GLU A 144 1.83 11.24 10.61
N GLY A 145 2.14 9.96 10.39
CA GLY A 145 2.92 9.50 9.25
C GLY A 145 2.25 9.82 7.91
N PHE A 146 0.94 9.57 7.77
CA PHE A 146 0.18 9.89 6.56
C PHE A 146 0.11 11.41 6.30
N ILE A 147 -0.19 12.20 7.32
CA ILE A 147 -0.26 13.66 7.23
C ILE A 147 1.10 14.24 6.76
N LYS A 148 2.22 13.73 7.27
CA LYS A 148 3.57 14.13 6.82
C LYS A 148 3.86 13.80 5.35
N GLN A 149 3.18 12.83 4.79
CA GLN A 149 3.25 12.47 3.36
C GLN A 149 2.24 13.26 2.51
N GLY A 150 1.49 14.19 3.11
CA GLY A 150 0.48 15.00 2.41
C GLY A 150 -0.84 14.27 2.14
N VAL A 151 -1.08 13.13 2.81
CA VAL A 151 -2.31 12.35 2.66
C VAL A 151 -3.40 12.93 3.56
N GLU A 152 -4.60 13.15 2.99
CA GLU A 152 -5.77 13.53 3.79
C GLU A 152 -6.23 12.36 4.65
N THR A 153 -6.41 12.61 5.96
CA THR A 153 -6.88 11.58 6.89
C THR A 153 -8.22 11.97 7.51
N LYS A 154 -9.08 10.98 7.73
CA LYS A 154 -10.32 11.10 8.50
C LYS A 154 -10.12 10.53 9.90
N ASP A 155 -10.61 11.24 10.90
CA ASP A 155 -10.43 10.86 12.30
C ASP A 155 -11.51 9.87 12.76
N LEU A 156 -11.06 8.70 13.24
CA LEU A 156 -11.94 7.63 13.71
C LEU A 156 -12.71 8.04 14.97
N LEU A 157 -12.06 8.72 15.92
CA LEU A 157 -12.70 9.10 17.19
C LEU A 157 -13.83 10.10 16.96
N THR A 158 -13.60 11.07 16.08
CA THR A 158 -14.64 12.02 15.66
C THR A 158 -15.80 11.28 15.00
N SER A 159 -15.53 10.29 14.16
CA SER A 159 -16.55 9.49 13.49
C SER A 159 -17.34 8.62 14.48
N LEU A 160 -16.67 8.03 15.48
CA LEU A 160 -17.31 7.27 16.56
C LEU A 160 -18.24 8.16 17.42
N ASN A 161 -17.78 9.36 17.78
CA ASN A 161 -18.59 10.32 18.54
C ASN A 161 -19.84 10.78 17.78
N ASN A 162 -19.78 10.82 16.44
CA ASN A 162 -20.90 11.15 15.57
C ASN A 162 -21.75 9.93 15.18
N ALA A 163 -21.42 8.75 15.69
CA ALA A 163 -22.03 7.47 15.32
C ALA A 163 -23.55 7.43 15.51
N ASN A 164 -24.09 8.11 16.55
CA ASN A 164 -25.53 8.24 16.78
C ASN A 164 -26.28 8.87 15.61
N THR A 165 -25.61 9.78 14.87
CA THR A 165 -26.17 10.40 13.65
C THR A 165 -26.20 9.42 12.49
N TYR A 166 -25.24 8.51 12.44
CA TYR A 166 -25.16 7.46 11.41
C TYR A 166 -26.19 6.36 11.61
N GLN A 167 -26.46 5.96 12.86
CA GLN A 167 -27.48 4.94 13.19
C GLN A 167 -28.88 5.29 12.66
N VAL A 168 -29.24 6.57 12.67
CA VAL A 168 -30.54 7.04 12.15
C VAL A 168 -30.65 6.87 10.62
N ARG A 169 -29.54 6.76 9.92
CA ARG A 169 -29.47 6.63 8.44
C ARG A 169 -29.19 5.21 7.97
N MET A 170 -29.01 4.26 8.89
CA MET A 170 -28.70 2.88 8.55
C MET A 170 -29.96 2.11 8.19
N GLY A 171 -29.89 1.37 7.07
CA GLY A 171 -30.84 0.30 6.80
C GLY A 171 -30.60 -0.90 7.72
N ASP A 172 -31.64 -1.70 7.95
CA ASP A 172 -31.55 -2.91 8.74
C ASP A 172 -30.43 -3.84 8.22
N GLY A 173 -29.47 -4.18 9.11
CA GLY A 173 -28.44 -5.18 8.84
C GLY A 173 -27.00 -4.70 8.63
N MET A 174 -26.72 -3.39 8.65
CA MET A 174 -25.35 -2.86 8.57
C MET A 174 -24.76 -2.67 9.98
N SER A 175 -23.50 -3.08 10.19
CA SER A 175 -22.81 -2.82 11.47
C SER A 175 -22.49 -1.31 11.61
N LEU A 176 -22.42 -0.83 12.87
CA LEU A 176 -22.04 0.56 13.14
C LEU A 176 -20.66 0.91 12.55
N ASP A 177 -19.72 -0.02 12.64
CA ASP A 177 -18.37 0.16 12.12
C ASP A 177 -18.34 0.29 10.59
N ASP A 178 -19.13 -0.51 9.87
CA ASP A 178 -19.25 -0.40 8.42
C ASP A 178 -19.90 0.93 8.02
N ALA A 179 -20.91 1.37 8.79
CA ALA A 179 -21.54 2.66 8.59
C ALA A 179 -20.56 3.82 8.82
N ILE A 180 -19.70 3.74 9.84
CA ILE A 180 -18.66 4.73 10.10
C ILE A 180 -17.70 4.83 8.91
N LEU A 181 -17.21 3.69 8.40
CA LEU A 181 -16.31 3.68 7.25
C LEU A 181 -16.96 4.29 6.01
N ILE A 182 -18.16 3.84 5.66
CA ILE A 182 -18.87 4.29 4.45
C ILE A 182 -19.21 5.79 4.52
N ASN A 183 -19.64 6.28 5.69
CA ASN A 183 -20.04 7.69 5.86
C ASN A 183 -18.87 8.63 6.18
N SER A 184 -17.66 8.11 6.39
CA SER A 184 -16.48 8.92 6.68
C SER A 184 -16.03 9.78 5.50
N GLY A 185 -16.37 9.36 4.28
CA GLY A 185 -15.82 9.93 3.05
C GLY A 185 -14.35 9.56 2.82
N ALA A 186 -13.84 8.53 3.51
CA ALA A 186 -12.53 7.98 3.21
C ALA A 186 -12.63 6.96 2.06
N ASP A 187 -11.61 6.93 1.20
CA ASP A 187 -11.51 5.95 0.10
C ASP A 187 -10.94 4.63 0.61
N VAL A 188 -10.02 4.73 1.57
CA VAL A 188 -9.22 3.61 2.08
C VAL A 188 -9.27 3.56 3.60
N SER A 189 -9.59 2.40 4.16
CA SER A 189 -9.38 2.09 5.57
C SER A 189 -8.01 1.45 5.76
N VAL A 190 -7.24 1.93 6.72
CA VAL A 190 -5.94 1.36 7.10
C VAL A 190 -6.05 0.80 8.50
N SER A 191 -6.12 -0.53 8.61
CA SER A 191 -6.08 -1.18 9.91
C SER A 191 -4.66 -1.25 10.45
N VAL A 192 -4.53 -0.94 11.73
CA VAL A 192 -3.27 -0.95 12.48
C VAL A 192 -3.32 -2.06 13.51
N ASP A 193 -2.33 -2.94 13.51
CA ASP A 193 -2.08 -3.89 14.57
C ASP A 193 -0.73 -3.59 15.21
N ILE A 194 -0.71 -3.48 16.54
CA ILE A 194 0.50 -3.22 17.32
C ILE A 194 0.66 -4.28 18.40
N ASN A 195 1.86 -4.80 18.51
CA ASN A 195 2.28 -5.65 19.60
C ASN A 195 3.61 -5.16 20.17
N GLN A 196 3.72 -5.08 21.48
CA GLN A 196 4.94 -4.69 22.16
C GLN A 196 5.43 -5.80 23.10
N ASP A 197 6.75 -5.93 23.15
CA ASP A 197 7.47 -6.83 24.05
C ASP A 197 8.45 -6.01 24.88
N VAL A 198 8.19 -5.92 26.19
CA VAL A 198 8.96 -5.11 27.14
C VAL A 198 9.68 -6.02 28.11
N ASN A 199 11.01 -5.84 28.26
CA ASN A 199 11.81 -6.53 29.28
C ASN A 199 12.99 -5.65 29.73
N ASP A 200 13.86 -6.17 30.59
CA ASP A 200 15.01 -5.44 31.13
C ASP A 200 15.98 -4.89 30.07
N GLY A 201 15.99 -5.46 28.86
CA GLY A 201 16.78 -5.00 27.72
C GLY A 201 16.13 -3.84 26.94
N GLY A 202 14.89 -3.46 27.29
CA GLY A 202 14.15 -2.39 26.64
C GLY A 202 12.88 -2.88 25.92
N VAL A 203 12.42 -2.11 24.96
CA VAL A 203 11.16 -2.33 24.21
C VAL A 203 11.43 -2.79 22.78
N ARG A 204 10.63 -3.70 22.29
CA ARG A 204 10.52 -4.10 20.88
C ARG A 204 9.05 -3.94 20.46
N VAL A 205 8.82 -3.34 19.30
CA VAL A 205 7.48 -3.11 18.73
C VAL A 205 7.35 -3.87 17.42
N SER A 206 6.22 -4.54 17.22
CA SER A 206 5.77 -5.05 15.93
C SER A 206 4.58 -4.21 15.47
N LEU A 207 4.64 -3.69 14.25
CA LEU A 207 3.60 -2.84 13.66
C LEU A 207 3.19 -3.43 12.31
N THR A 208 1.88 -3.70 12.15
CA THR A 208 1.30 -4.17 10.88
C THR A 208 0.27 -3.16 10.40
N LEU A 209 0.35 -2.81 9.12
CA LEU A 209 -0.60 -1.96 8.41
C LEU A 209 -1.25 -2.77 7.29
N GLN A 210 -2.57 -2.69 7.16
CA GLN A 210 -3.32 -3.27 6.05
C GLN A 210 -4.29 -2.23 5.50
N ALA A 211 -4.15 -1.91 4.22
CA ALA A 211 -5.05 -1.01 3.50
C ALA A 211 -6.13 -1.79 2.75
N ILE A 212 -7.37 -1.40 2.96
CA ILE A 212 -8.55 -1.97 2.31
C ILE A 212 -9.33 -0.82 1.66
N GLU A 213 -9.68 -0.97 0.40
CA GLU A 213 -10.58 -0.05 -0.29
C GLU A 213 -11.99 -0.20 0.27
N ILE A 214 -12.56 0.89 0.79
CA ILE A 214 -13.85 0.85 1.50
C ILE A 214 -14.98 0.44 0.55
N ALA A 215 -14.99 0.95 -0.67
CA ALA A 215 -16.06 0.70 -1.63
C ALA A 215 -16.16 -0.78 -2.09
N THR A 216 -15.04 -1.51 -2.17
CA THR A 216 -14.99 -2.87 -2.73
C THR A 216 -14.58 -3.95 -1.73
N GLY A 217 -13.98 -3.58 -0.60
CA GLY A 217 -13.38 -4.50 0.36
C GLY A 217 -12.05 -5.12 -0.12
N ASN A 218 -11.49 -4.68 -1.24
CA ASN A 218 -10.25 -5.22 -1.78
C ASN A 218 -9.03 -4.74 -0.98
N THR A 219 -8.11 -5.66 -0.66
CA THR A 219 -6.83 -5.30 -0.05
C THR A 219 -5.92 -4.63 -1.08
N LEU A 220 -5.49 -3.41 -0.77
CA LEU A 220 -4.60 -2.62 -1.62
C LEU A 220 -3.13 -2.81 -1.25
N ALA A 221 -2.83 -2.90 0.05
CA ALA A 221 -1.47 -3.06 0.56
C ALA A 221 -1.47 -3.74 1.92
N THR A 222 -0.39 -4.43 2.24
CA THR A 222 -0.10 -4.92 3.60
C THR A 222 1.39 -4.78 3.87
N LYS A 223 1.74 -4.23 5.04
CA LYS A 223 3.13 -4.08 5.45
C LYS A 223 3.26 -4.37 6.94
N SER A 224 4.23 -5.22 7.30
CA SER A 224 4.57 -5.55 8.68
C SER A 224 6.03 -5.30 8.91
N GLU A 225 6.35 -4.69 10.06
CA GLU A 225 7.73 -4.48 10.48
C GLU A 225 7.88 -4.75 11.99
N ILE A 226 9.07 -5.19 12.37
CA ILE A 226 9.45 -5.45 13.75
C ILE A 226 10.69 -4.64 14.06
N SER A 227 10.64 -3.80 15.10
CA SER A 227 11.80 -3.04 15.53
C SER A 227 12.87 -3.94 16.18
N GLY A 228 14.12 -3.50 16.14
CA GLY A 228 15.11 -3.98 17.11
C GLY A 228 14.69 -3.61 18.54
N ARG A 229 15.19 -4.38 19.53
CA ARG A 229 14.99 -4.02 20.94
C ARG A 229 15.83 -2.79 21.29
N LYS A 230 15.21 -1.78 21.89
CA LYS A 230 15.87 -0.50 22.24
C LYS A 230 15.44 -0.03 23.63
N ARG A 231 16.34 0.66 24.33
CA ARG A 231 16.06 1.34 25.60
C ARG A 231 15.38 2.68 25.32
N THR A 232 14.10 2.62 24.97
CA THR A 232 13.24 3.75 24.69
C THR A 232 11.80 3.34 24.98
N THR A 233 10.84 4.21 24.71
CA THR A 233 9.41 3.92 24.89
C THR A 233 8.78 3.36 23.62
N ALA A 234 7.65 2.65 23.74
CA ALA A 234 6.95 2.06 22.60
C ALA A 234 6.44 3.10 21.62
N ASP A 235 6.01 4.27 22.12
CA ASP A 235 5.49 5.37 21.31
C ASP A 235 6.57 5.97 20.39
N VAL A 236 7.81 6.11 20.89
CA VAL A 236 8.95 6.57 20.08
C VAL A 236 9.25 5.57 18.98
N LEU A 237 9.32 4.26 19.30
CA LEU A 237 9.57 3.22 18.31
C LEU A 237 8.46 3.15 17.28
N CYS A 238 7.20 3.17 17.72
CA CYS A 238 6.05 3.16 16.85
C CYS A 238 6.04 4.37 15.89
N GLY A 239 6.36 5.56 16.38
CA GLY A 239 6.48 6.76 15.55
C GLY A 239 7.56 6.68 14.48
N VAL A 240 8.74 6.15 14.84
CA VAL A 240 9.84 5.93 13.88
C VAL A 240 9.43 4.89 12.83
N MET A 241 8.82 3.78 13.26
CA MET A 241 8.37 2.72 12.35
C MET A 241 7.27 3.22 11.42
N ALA A 242 6.26 3.92 11.93
CA ALA A 242 5.18 4.48 11.13
C ALA A 242 5.73 5.42 10.04
N GLN A 243 6.67 6.32 10.40
CA GLN A 243 7.31 7.20 9.42
C GLN A 243 8.08 6.43 8.33
N ALA A 244 8.80 5.37 8.71
CA ALA A 244 9.54 4.56 7.75
C ALA A 244 8.63 3.73 6.83
N MET A 245 7.50 3.24 7.36
CA MET A 245 6.60 2.34 6.64
C MET A 245 5.65 3.07 5.71
N VAL A 246 5.11 4.23 6.12
CA VAL A 246 3.99 4.91 5.43
C VAL A 246 4.33 5.32 4.01
N GLY A 247 5.56 5.77 3.73
CA GLY A 247 5.96 6.17 2.37
C GLY A 247 5.83 5.04 1.35
N ASP A 248 6.46 3.89 1.63
CA ASP A 248 6.38 2.71 0.76
C ASP A 248 4.96 2.12 0.72
N PHE A 249 4.25 2.18 1.85
CA PHE A 249 2.88 1.69 1.96
C PHE A 249 1.94 2.51 1.07
N MET A 250 2.06 3.83 1.07
CA MET A 250 1.31 4.72 0.18
C MET A 250 1.64 4.47 -1.29
N LYS A 251 2.90 4.21 -1.62
CA LYS A 251 3.28 3.85 -2.99
C LYS A 251 2.56 2.58 -3.46
N GLN A 252 2.46 1.55 -2.62
CA GLN A 252 1.72 0.33 -2.94
C GLN A 252 0.22 0.62 -3.18
N ILE A 253 -0.42 1.41 -2.29
CA ILE A 253 -1.82 1.82 -2.43
C ILE A 253 -2.01 2.57 -3.76
N SER A 254 -1.21 3.62 -4.01
CA SER A 254 -1.31 4.44 -5.23
C SER A 254 -1.09 3.62 -6.50
N THR A 255 -0.12 2.70 -6.50
CA THR A 255 0.13 1.81 -7.63
C THR A 255 -1.06 0.89 -7.91
N ARG A 256 -1.68 0.32 -6.85
CA ARG A 256 -2.88 -0.51 -7.00
C ARG A 256 -4.06 0.28 -7.52
N MET A 257 -4.28 1.49 -7.02
CA MET A 257 -5.34 2.38 -7.49
C MET A 257 -5.11 2.82 -8.94
N ALA A 258 -3.88 3.21 -9.30
CA ALA A 258 -3.51 3.55 -10.68
C ALA A 258 -3.75 2.39 -11.64
N THR A 259 -3.39 1.17 -11.25
CA THR A 259 -3.66 -0.03 -12.05
C THR A 259 -5.17 -0.22 -12.25
N LYS A 260 -5.98 0.01 -11.23
CA LYS A 260 -7.45 -0.05 -11.35
C LYS A 260 -8.00 0.97 -12.35
N ILE A 261 -7.50 2.20 -12.33
CA ILE A 261 -7.95 3.24 -13.26
C ILE A 261 -7.56 2.88 -14.70
N SER A 262 -6.35 2.39 -14.92
CA SER A 262 -5.87 2.00 -16.26
C SER A 262 -6.60 0.74 -16.80
N THR A 263 -6.92 -0.21 -15.92
CA THR A 263 -7.63 -1.45 -16.30
C THR A 263 -9.15 -1.30 -16.33
N GLY A 264 -9.71 -0.25 -15.74
CA GLY A 264 -11.12 -0.04 -15.46
C GLY A 264 -11.45 -0.32 -14.00
N GLN A 265 -12.51 0.32 -13.51
CA GLN A 265 -12.99 0.08 -12.15
C GLN A 265 -13.64 -1.29 -12.06
N SER A 266 -13.19 -2.11 -11.10
CA SER A 266 -13.86 -3.36 -10.77
C SER A 266 -15.05 -3.08 -9.86
N VAL A 267 -16.22 -3.55 -10.23
CA VAL A 267 -17.45 -3.44 -9.43
C VAL A 267 -17.98 -4.85 -9.13
N ALA A 268 -18.65 -4.98 -7.97
CA ALA A 268 -19.46 -6.13 -7.65
C ALA A 268 -20.94 -5.78 -7.85
N VAL A 269 -21.67 -6.65 -8.51
CA VAL A 269 -23.11 -6.47 -8.74
C VAL A 269 -23.85 -7.66 -8.16
N ARG A 270 -24.92 -7.37 -7.43
CA ARG A 270 -25.78 -8.40 -6.86
C ARG A 270 -27.23 -8.12 -7.24
N PHE A 271 -27.86 -9.10 -7.86
CA PHE A 271 -29.28 -9.11 -8.14
C PHE A 271 -29.95 -10.01 -7.11
N THR A 272 -30.98 -9.51 -6.44
CA THR A 272 -31.77 -10.27 -5.47
C THR A 272 -33.24 -10.19 -5.83
N ILE A 273 -33.95 -11.27 -5.60
CA ILE A 273 -35.40 -11.35 -5.80
C ILE A 273 -36.00 -11.53 -4.43
N ASP A 274 -37.07 -10.75 -4.14
CA ASP A 274 -37.81 -10.85 -2.90
C ASP A 274 -38.40 -12.28 -2.77
N PRO A 275 -38.25 -12.92 -1.60
CA PRO A 275 -38.81 -14.27 -1.39
C PRO A 275 -40.31 -14.41 -1.62
N GLY A 276 -41.08 -13.30 -1.53
CA GLY A 276 -42.50 -13.24 -1.85
C GLY A 276 -42.84 -13.03 -3.32
N SER A 277 -41.84 -12.89 -4.19
CA SER A 277 -42.04 -12.64 -5.62
C SER A 277 -42.59 -13.88 -6.35
N ALA A 278 -43.47 -13.64 -7.32
CA ALA A 278 -44.01 -14.70 -8.20
C ALA A 278 -42.98 -15.22 -9.22
N ILE A 279 -41.82 -14.56 -9.36
CA ILE A 279 -40.73 -14.94 -10.26
C ILE A 279 -39.47 -15.25 -9.43
N ASN A 280 -38.60 -16.06 -10.01
CA ASN A 280 -37.27 -16.35 -9.43
C ASN A 280 -36.21 -16.30 -10.56
N MET A 281 -34.96 -16.54 -10.24
CA MET A 281 -33.82 -16.49 -11.19
C MET A 281 -33.91 -17.54 -12.30
N ASP A 282 -34.68 -18.62 -12.07
CA ASP A 282 -34.86 -19.69 -13.04
C ASP A 282 -36.15 -19.53 -13.86
N THR A 283 -36.98 -18.48 -13.56
CA THR A 283 -38.19 -18.18 -14.29
C THR A 283 -37.88 -17.77 -15.73
N GLU A 284 -38.46 -18.46 -16.70
CA GLU A 284 -38.31 -18.11 -18.11
C GLU A 284 -39.06 -16.81 -18.42
N ILE A 285 -38.35 -15.85 -18.97
CA ILE A 285 -38.95 -14.58 -19.40
C ILE A 285 -39.33 -14.68 -20.86
N ASN A 286 -40.61 -14.41 -21.14
CA ASN A 286 -41.20 -14.52 -22.47
C ASN A 286 -41.02 -15.92 -23.12
N ASN A 287 -40.92 -16.97 -22.32
CA ASN A 287 -40.67 -18.35 -22.77
C ASN A 287 -39.41 -18.50 -23.66
N ILE A 288 -38.39 -17.66 -23.41
CA ILE A 288 -37.15 -17.62 -24.20
C ILE A 288 -35.97 -18.12 -23.40
N MET A 289 -35.71 -17.52 -22.23
CA MET A 289 -34.57 -17.88 -21.38
C MET A 289 -34.82 -17.50 -19.94
N PRO A 290 -34.13 -18.17 -18.97
CA PRO A 290 -34.19 -17.82 -17.55
C PRO A 290 -33.77 -16.37 -17.29
N LEU A 291 -34.37 -15.74 -16.29
CA LEU A 291 -34.04 -14.38 -15.87
C LEU A 291 -32.52 -14.24 -15.54
N SER A 292 -31.95 -15.25 -14.88
CA SER A 292 -30.50 -15.27 -14.59
C SER A 292 -29.64 -15.18 -15.85
N ASP A 293 -30.03 -15.86 -16.94
CA ASP A 293 -29.24 -15.87 -18.18
C ASP A 293 -29.34 -14.53 -18.91
N ILE A 294 -30.51 -13.87 -18.80
CA ILE A 294 -30.71 -12.49 -19.28
C ILE A 294 -29.74 -11.55 -18.54
N LEU A 295 -29.72 -11.65 -17.21
CA LEU A 295 -28.85 -10.80 -16.37
C LEU A 295 -27.35 -11.07 -16.63
N VAL A 296 -26.95 -12.33 -16.78
CA VAL A 296 -25.58 -12.70 -17.19
C VAL A 296 -25.22 -12.05 -18.53
N SER A 297 -26.12 -12.15 -19.51
CA SER A 297 -25.93 -11.55 -20.85
C SER A 297 -25.81 -10.04 -20.78
N TRP A 298 -26.62 -9.40 -19.92
CA TRP A 298 -26.55 -7.97 -19.68
C TRP A 298 -25.22 -7.56 -19.06
N VAL A 299 -24.78 -8.23 -17.98
CA VAL A 299 -23.48 -7.97 -17.34
C VAL A 299 -22.36 -8.14 -18.34
N LYS A 300 -22.34 -9.23 -19.11
CA LYS A 300 -21.33 -9.49 -20.14
C LYS A 300 -21.22 -8.39 -21.19
N ARG A 301 -22.35 -7.82 -21.59
CA ARG A 301 -22.43 -6.77 -22.61
C ARG A 301 -21.87 -5.43 -22.10
N HIS A 302 -22.09 -5.12 -20.80
CA HIS A 302 -21.69 -3.85 -20.21
C HIS A 302 -20.32 -3.92 -19.51
N ALA A 303 -19.79 -5.12 -19.29
CA ALA A 303 -18.44 -5.29 -18.76
C ALA A 303 -17.40 -4.97 -19.82
N LYS A 304 -16.36 -4.19 -19.43
CA LYS A 304 -15.20 -3.88 -20.29
C LYS A 304 -14.56 -5.19 -20.78
N ASN A 305 -14.48 -5.35 -22.09
CA ASN A 305 -14.00 -6.58 -22.74
C ASN A 305 -14.78 -7.85 -22.34
N GLY A 306 -16.01 -7.73 -21.85
CA GLY A 306 -16.84 -8.84 -21.43
C GLY A 306 -16.31 -9.61 -20.22
N LYS A 307 -15.41 -9.01 -19.41
CA LYS A 307 -14.78 -9.65 -18.25
C LYS A 307 -15.64 -9.49 -17.00
N TYR A 308 -16.04 -10.59 -16.41
CA TYR A 308 -16.74 -10.69 -15.13
C TYR A 308 -16.48 -12.05 -14.49
N HIS A 309 -16.72 -12.16 -13.20
CA HIS A 309 -16.70 -13.43 -12.46
C HIS A 309 -18.04 -13.62 -11.75
N THR A 310 -18.66 -14.80 -11.93
CA THR A 310 -19.90 -15.16 -11.21
C THR A 310 -19.53 -15.73 -9.84
N GLN A 311 -19.90 -15.06 -8.77
CA GLN A 311 -19.64 -15.52 -7.39
C GLN A 311 -20.65 -16.54 -6.91
N GLY A 312 -21.91 -16.41 -7.31
CA GLY A 312 -22.94 -17.33 -6.87
C GLY A 312 -24.27 -17.14 -7.63
N ARG A 313 -24.99 -18.24 -7.76
CA ARG A 313 -26.35 -18.27 -8.34
C ARG A 313 -27.22 -19.16 -7.46
N THR A 314 -28.36 -18.63 -7.05
CA THR A 314 -29.45 -19.36 -6.41
C THR A 314 -30.77 -18.96 -7.07
N SER A 315 -31.89 -19.56 -6.67
CA SER A 315 -33.21 -19.17 -7.18
C SER A 315 -33.60 -17.71 -6.87
N THR A 316 -32.97 -17.07 -5.87
CA THR A 316 -33.28 -15.70 -5.44
C THR A 316 -32.10 -14.75 -5.52
N LEU A 317 -30.90 -15.23 -5.85
CA LEU A 317 -29.66 -14.44 -5.85
C LEU A 317 -28.82 -14.76 -7.07
N LEU A 318 -28.31 -13.71 -7.72
CA LEU A 318 -27.25 -13.80 -8.72
C LEU A 318 -26.20 -12.72 -8.40
N ALA A 319 -24.98 -13.15 -8.09
CA ALA A 319 -23.90 -12.27 -7.68
C ALA A 319 -22.69 -12.36 -8.61
N PHE A 320 -22.14 -11.22 -8.94
CA PHE A 320 -20.94 -11.07 -9.76
C PHE A 320 -19.88 -10.27 -9.02
N SER A 321 -18.63 -10.62 -9.26
CA SER A 321 -17.44 -9.81 -8.89
C SER A 321 -16.58 -9.55 -10.12
N ASP A 322 -15.60 -8.68 -9.93
CA ASP A 322 -14.60 -8.37 -10.95
C ASP A 322 -15.18 -7.97 -12.30
N ILE A 323 -16.36 -7.30 -12.26
CA ILE A 323 -16.92 -6.67 -13.45
C ILE A 323 -16.15 -5.38 -13.70
N PHE A 324 -15.32 -5.35 -14.73
CA PHE A 324 -14.62 -4.14 -15.12
C PHE A 324 -15.53 -3.25 -15.94
N VAL A 325 -15.69 -2.01 -15.51
CA VAL A 325 -16.49 -0.99 -16.21
C VAL A 325 -15.59 0.12 -16.75
N HIS A 326 -16.03 0.81 -17.81
CA HIS A 326 -15.32 1.98 -18.30
C HIS A 326 -15.49 3.15 -17.33
N ASN A 327 -14.44 3.98 -17.19
CA ASN A 327 -14.49 5.18 -16.34
C ASN A 327 -15.24 6.36 -16.99
N SER A 328 -15.68 6.23 -18.24
CA SER A 328 -16.49 7.25 -18.90
C SER A 328 -17.96 6.96 -18.63
N MET A 329 -18.63 7.87 -17.91
CA MET A 329 -20.08 8.07 -18.05
C MET A 329 -20.30 8.73 -19.42
N GLU A 330 -20.41 7.96 -20.47
CA GLU A 330 -21.14 8.37 -21.65
C GLU A 330 -22.54 7.81 -21.49
N ASP A 331 -23.52 8.72 -21.44
CA ASP A 331 -24.94 8.48 -21.35
C ASP A 331 -25.48 7.55 -22.48
#